data_351b139adbc70d7b6792232a7989b4e7
#
_entry.id   351b139adbc70d7b6792232a7989b4e7
#
_cell.length_a   1.000
_cell.length_b   1.000
_cell.length_c   1.000
_cell.angle_alpha   90.00
_cell.angle_beta   90.00
_cell.angle_gamma   90.00
#
_symmetry.space_group_name_H-M   'P 1'
#
loop_
_entity.id
_entity.type
_entity.pdbx_description
1 polymer ?
#
loop_
_entity_poly.entity_id
_entity_poly.type
_entity_poly.pdbx_seq_one_letter_code
_entity_poly.pdbx_strand_id
1 'polypeptide(L)'
;KRVGMVFQKPNPFPMSIYDNVAYGPRTHGIRKKSELDAIVEDSLKKAAIWDETKDRLKKSALGMSGGQQQRLCIARALAVQPEVLLMDEPTSALDPISTTKIEDLALELKKQYTIVMVTHNMQQAARISDKTAFFLLGEMVEMNDTETIFSKPKDKRTDDYITGRFG
;
A
#
# COMPACT_ATOMS: atom_id res chain seq x y z
N LYS A 1 14.08 9.20 0.34
CA LYS A 1 14.26 8.02 -0.55
C LYS A 1 13.97 6.70 0.16
N ARG A 2 14.26 6.56 1.46
CA ARG A 2 14.19 5.26 2.16
C ARG A 2 12.78 4.82 2.50
N VAL A 3 11.85 5.76 2.65
CA VAL A 3 10.47 5.48 3.06
C VAL A 3 9.51 6.03 2.01
N GLY A 4 8.64 5.17 1.47
CA GLY A 4 7.49 5.52 0.65
C GLY A 4 6.23 5.53 1.50
N MET A 5 5.23 6.35 1.13
CA MET A 5 3.95 6.40 1.84
C MET A 5 2.78 6.38 0.86
N VAL A 6 1.78 5.58 1.19
CA VAL A 6 0.49 5.48 0.50
C VAL A 6 -0.60 5.85 1.49
N PHE A 7 -1.41 6.83 1.14
CA PHE A 7 -2.44 7.40 2.01
C PHE A 7 -3.78 6.65 1.88
N GLN A 8 -4.62 6.80 2.87
CA GLN A 8 -5.95 6.23 2.94
C GLN A 8 -6.81 6.59 1.73
N LYS A 9 -6.84 7.86 1.35
CA LYS A 9 -7.51 8.31 0.12
C LYS A 9 -6.50 8.33 -1.01
N PRO A 10 -6.81 7.69 -2.16
CA PRO A 10 -5.98 7.84 -3.35
C PRO A 10 -5.75 9.32 -3.68
N ASN A 11 -4.49 9.68 -3.88
CA ASN A 11 -4.09 11.07 -4.13
C ASN A 11 -3.18 11.19 -5.36
N PRO A 12 -3.61 10.72 -6.53
CA PRO A 12 -2.84 10.93 -7.74
C PRO A 12 -2.71 12.43 -8.02
N PHE A 13 -1.55 12.83 -8.53
CA PHE A 13 -1.36 14.21 -8.97
C PHE A 13 -2.23 14.49 -10.21
N PRO A 14 -2.70 15.74 -10.42
CA PRO A 14 -3.49 16.14 -11.59
C PRO A 14 -2.64 16.19 -12.87
N MET A 15 -2.05 15.08 -13.22
CA MET A 15 -1.19 14.87 -14.39
C MET A 15 -1.42 13.47 -14.98
N SER A 16 -0.67 13.10 -16.01
CA SER A 16 -0.79 11.81 -16.65
C SER A 16 -0.43 10.65 -15.73
N ILE A 17 -0.86 9.42 -16.08
CA ILE A 17 -0.46 8.19 -15.40
C ILE A 17 1.07 8.08 -15.39
N TYR A 18 1.71 8.29 -16.55
CA TYR A 18 3.15 8.29 -16.70
C TYR A 18 3.84 9.29 -15.77
N ASP A 19 3.39 10.56 -15.80
CA ASP A 19 4.03 11.62 -15.03
C ASP A 19 3.85 11.44 -13.51
N ASN A 20 2.76 10.82 -13.05
CA ASN A 20 2.61 10.44 -11.65
C ASN A 20 3.74 9.52 -11.19
N VAL A 21 4.04 8.46 -11.96
CA VAL A 21 5.08 7.48 -11.59
C VAL A 21 6.48 8.08 -11.80
N ALA A 22 6.69 8.80 -12.91
CA ALA A 22 7.98 9.42 -13.24
C ALA A 22 8.34 10.61 -12.34
N TYR A 23 7.40 11.13 -11.54
CA TYR A 23 7.60 12.35 -10.75
C TYR A 23 8.77 12.21 -9.77
N GLY A 24 8.76 11.17 -8.94
CA GLY A 24 9.81 10.90 -7.97
C GLY A 24 11.19 10.72 -8.62
N PRO A 25 11.36 9.81 -9.58
CA PRO A 25 12.60 9.66 -10.33
C PRO A 25 13.14 10.96 -10.93
N ARG A 26 12.27 11.77 -11.56
CA ARG A 26 12.67 13.08 -12.11
C ARG A 26 13.18 14.05 -11.06
N THR A 27 12.51 14.14 -9.91
CA THR A 27 12.93 15.00 -8.79
C THR A 27 14.25 14.55 -8.18
N HIS A 28 14.59 13.28 -8.34
CA HIS A 28 15.88 12.71 -7.94
C HIS A 28 16.96 12.76 -9.04
N GLY A 29 16.71 13.50 -10.12
CA GLY A 29 17.72 13.80 -11.14
C GLY A 29 17.75 12.86 -12.34
N ILE A 30 16.86 11.86 -12.44
CA ILE A 30 16.79 11.00 -13.62
C ILE A 30 16.15 11.79 -14.77
N ARG A 31 16.91 12.01 -15.85
CA ARG A 31 16.51 12.82 -17.01
C ARG A 31 16.38 12.01 -18.29
N LYS A 32 17.09 10.89 -18.39
CA LYS A 32 17.11 10.07 -19.59
C LYS A 32 15.76 9.40 -19.79
N LYS A 33 15.13 9.66 -20.94
CA LYS A 33 13.78 9.16 -21.24
C LYS A 33 13.69 7.64 -21.16
N SER A 34 14.63 6.90 -21.74
CA SER A 34 14.64 5.43 -21.71
C SER A 34 14.74 4.84 -20.31
N GLU A 35 15.43 5.52 -19.39
CA GLU A 35 15.51 5.10 -17.98
C GLU A 35 14.19 5.36 -17.24
N LEU A 36 13.58 6.52 -17.49
CA LEU A 36 12.25 6.83 -16.95
C LEU A 36 11.19 5.86 -17.47
N ASP A 37 11.20 5.53 -18.77
CA ASP A 37 10.27 4.58 -19.38
C ASP A 37 10.38 3.20 -18.69
N ALA A 38 11.60 2.72 -18.46
CA ALA A 38 11.84 1.45 -17.77
C ALA A 38 11.36 1.47 -16.30
N ILE A 39 11.63 2.55 -15.57
CA ILE A 39 11.16 2.71 -14.18
C ILE A 39 9.64 2.75 -14.12
N VAL A 40 8.99 3.49 -15.01
CA VAL A 40 7.53 3.60 -15.06
C VAL A 40 6.89 2.24 -15.34
N GLU A 41 7.38 1.54 -16.36
CA GLU A 41 6.89 0.20 -16.69
C GLU A 41 7.06 -0.79 -15.54
N ASP A 42 8.25 -0.89 -14.96
CA ASP A 42 8.55 -1.77 -13.82
C ASP A 42 7.66 -1.46 -12.62
N SER A 43 7.51 -0.17 -12.28
CA SER A 43 6.69 0.25 -11.13
C SER A 43 5.21 -0.04 -11.33
N LEU A 44 4.67 0.15 -12.55
CA LEU A 44 3.28 -0.17 -12.86
C LEU A 44 3.04 -1.69 -12.89
N LYS A 45 4.02 -2.49 -13.32
CA LYS A 45 3.99 -3.95 -13.25
C LYS A 45 3.99 -4.43 -11.80
N LYS A 46 4.91 -3.92 -10.97
CA LYS A 46 4.97 -4.22 -9.54
C LYS A 46 3.69 -3.85 -8.79
N ALA A 47 3.01 -2.78 -9.20
CA ALA A 47 1.72 -2.37 -8.64
C ALA A 47 0.51 -3.09 -9.28
N ALA A 48 0.73 -4.12 -10.10
CA ALA A 48 -0.30 -4.92 -10.77
C ALA A 48 -1.33 -4.08 -11.56
N ILE A 49 -0.86 -3.01 -12.25
CA ILE A 49 -1.74 -2.11 -13.00
C ILE A 49 -1.26 -1.85 -14.44
N TRP A 50 -0.13 -2.42 -14.85
CA TRP A 50 0.46 -2.22 -16.16
C TRP A 50 -0.51 -2.52 -17.30
N ASP A 51 -1.14 -3.69 -17.30
CA ASP A 51 -2.03 -4.11 -18.38
C ASP A 51 -3.28 -3.24 -18.53
N GLU A 52 -3.71 -2.61 -17.44
CA GLU A 52 -4.83 -1.68 -17.43
C GLU A 52 -4.43 -0.27 -17.92
N THR A 53 -3.13 0.06 -18.00
CA THR A 53 -2.65 1.43 -18.22
C THR A 53 -1.69 1.61 -19.39
N LYS A 54 -1.05 0.55 -19.87
CA LYS A 54 0.01 0.60 -20.91
C LYS A 54 -0.39 1.37 -22.17
N ASP A 55 -1.66 1.26 -22.60
CA ASP A 55 -2.16 1.92 -23.82
C ASP A 55 -2.69 3.34 -23.57
N ARG A 56 -2.65 3.82 -22.32
CA ARG A 56 -3.19 5.12 -21.92
C ARG A 56 -2.31 5.91 -20.94
N LEU A 57 -1.00 5.65 -20.94
CA LEU A 57 -0.04 6.28 -20.02
C LEU A 57 -0.07 7.83 -20.05
N LYS A 58 -0.43 8.43 -21.19
CA LYS A 58 -0.56 9.88 -21.35
C LYS A 58 -1.92 10.45 -20.89
N LYS A 59 -2.90 9.59 -20.53
CA LYS A 59 -4.20 10.06 -20.04
C LYS A 59 -4.07 10.52 -18.59
N SER A 60 -5.01 11.41 -18.19
CA SER A 60 -5.08 11.89 -16.80
C SER A 60 -5.33 10.74 -15.83
N ALA A 61 -4.57 10.73 -14.74
CA ALA A 61 -4.74 9.79 -13.64
C ALA A 61 -6.06 9.99 -12.89
N LEU A 62 -6.64 11.19 -12.92
CA LEU A 62 -7.90 11.50 -12.24
C LEU A 62 -9.12 10.79 -12.86
N GLY A 63 -9.02 10.34 -14.12
CA GLY A 63 -10.06 9.55 -14.79
C GLY A 63 -10.06 8.05 -14.48
N MET A 64 -9.18 7.59 -13.57
CA MET A 64 -9.08 6.19 -13.16
C MET A 64 -10.08 5.89 -12.03
N SER A 65 -10.49 4.61 -11.88
CA SER A 65 -11.26 4.17 -10.71
C SER A 65 -10.48 4.31 -9.40
N GLY A 66 -11.16 4.34 -8.25
CA GLY A 66 -10.51 4.48 -6.94
C GLY A 66 -9.43 3.41 -6.69
N GLY A 67 -9.72 2.13 -6.98
CA GLY A 67 -8.75 1.05 -6.85
C GLY A 67 -7.59 1.16 -7.83
N GLN A 68 -7.81 1.66 -9.04
CA GLN A 68 -6.73 1.96 -9.99
C GLN A 68 -5.88 3.12 -9.52
N GLN A 69 -6.48 4.19 -9.01
CA GLN A 69 -5.75 5.33 -8.46
C GLN A 69 -4.90 4.92 -7.26
N GLN A 70 -5.40 4.05 -6.38
CA GLN A 70 -4.63 3.55 -5.24
C GLN A 70 -3.41 2.75 -5.68
N ARG A 71 -3.58 1.81 -6.65
CA ARG A 71 -2.45 1.06 -7.21
C ARG A 71 -1.46 1.98 -7.95
N LEU A 72 -1.93 3.04 -8.59
CA LEU A 72 -1.06 4.07 -9.18
C LEU A 72 -0.25 4.81 -8.11
N CYS A 73 -0.85 5.14 -6.96
CA CYS A 73 -0.13 5.75 -5.83
C CYS A 73 0.93 4.80 -5.25
N ILE A 74 0.65 3.50 -5.22
CA ILE A 74 1.65 2.48 -4.86
C ILE A 74 2.78 2.46 -5.90
N ALA A 75 2.47 2.42 -7.21
CA ALA A 75 3.48 2.47 -8.27
C ALA A 75 4.37 3.71 -8.15
N ARG A 76 3.78 4.88 -7.89
CA ARG A 76 4.51 6.13 -7.66
C ARG A 76 5.47 6.03 -6.47
N ALA A 77 5.05 5.40 -5.38
CA ALA A 77 5.90 5.19 -4.21
C ALA A 77 7.04 4.20 -4.50
N LEU A 78 6.77 3.13 -5.26
CA LEU A 78 7.77 2.13 -5.64
C LEU A 78 8.82 2.66 -6.62
N ALA A 79 8.47 3.65 -7.45
CA ALA A 79 9.36 4.21 -8.48
C ALA A 79 10.64 4.84 -7.93
N VAL A 80 10.66 5.20 -6.65
CA VAL A 80 11.86 5.73 -5.96
C VAL A 80 12.63 4.65 -5.19
N GLN A 81 12.23 3.38 -5.33
CA GLN A 81 12.86 2.21 -4.71
C GLN A 81 13.03 2.38 -3.19
N PRO A 82 11.95 2.52 -2.42
CA PRO A 82 12.02 2.67 -0.97
C PRO A 82 12.48 1.37 -0.30
N GLU A 83 13.05 1.45 0.90
CA GLU A 83 13.32 0.29 1.75
C GLU A 83 12.07 -0.12 2.53
N VAL A 84 11.25 0.87 2.89
CA VAL A 84 10.01 0.70 3.66
C VAL A 84 8.85 1.37 2.94
N LEU A 85 7.73 0.68 2.84
CA LEU A 85 6.47 1.20 2.31
C LEU A 85 5.45 1.29 3.44
N LEU A 86 5.08 2.52 3.80
CA LEU A 86 4.01 2.79 4.76
C LEU A 86 2.68 2.86 4.00
N MET A 87 1.66 2.16 4.49
CA MET A 87 0.31 2.17 3.93
C MET A 87 -0.69 2.51 5.04
N ASP A 88 -1.33 3.66 4.92
CA ASP A 88 -2.34 4.10 5.88
C ASP A 88 -3.72 3.74 5.37
N GLU A 89 -4.35 2.73 5.97
CA GLU A 89 -5.68 2.20 5.60
C GLU A 89 -5.93 2.11 4.08
N PRO A 90 -5.05 1.48 3.29
CA PRO A 90 -5.03 1.62 1.83
C PRO A 90 -6.27 1.07 1.11
N THR A 91 -7.14 0.37 1.83
CA THR A 91 -8.34 -0.31 1.28
C THR A 91 -9.66 0.23 1.82
N SER A 92 -9.65 1.12 2.81
CA SER A 92 -10.86 1.57 3.52
C SER A 92 -11.91 2.26 2.65
N ALA A 93 -11.50 2.89 1.55
CA ALA A 93 -12.38 3.58 0.60
C ALA A 93 -12.64 2.78 -0.69
N LEU A 94 -12.30 1.49 -0.72
CA LEU A 94 -12.37 0.66 -1.92
C LEU A 94 -13.48 -0.39 -1.84
N ASP A 95 -13.94 -0.81 -3.01
CA ASP A 95 -14.83 -1.95 -3.16
C ASP A 95 -14.11 -3.29 -2.84
N PRO A 96 -14.84 -4.39 -2.55
CA PRO A 96 -14.21 -5.66 -2.16
C PRO A 96 -13.24 -6.22 -3.20
N ILE A 97 -13.51 -6.07 -4.50
CA ILE A 97 -12.63 -6.58 -5.57
C ILE A 97 -11.31 -5.79 -5.58
N SER A 98 -11.39 -4.47 -5.47
CA SER A 98 -10.22 -3.60 -5.37
C SER A 98 -9.42 -3.86 -4.09
N THR A 99 -10.10 -4.12 -2.97
CA THR A 99 -9.48 -4.51 -1.69
C THR A 99 -8.65 -5.77 -1.84
N THR A 100 -9.22 -6.84 -2.40
CA THR A 100 -8.49 -8.10 -2.65
C THR A 100 -7.24 -7.86 -3.49
N LYS A 101 -7.34 -7.07 -4.56
CA LYS A 101 -6.18 -6.74 -5.41
C LYS A 101 -5.06 -6.02 -4.64
N ILE A 102 -5.40 -5.16 -3.68
CA ILE A 102 -4.39 -4.49 -2.84
C ILE A 102 -3.79 -5.46 -1.81
N GLU A 103 -4.58 -6.36 -1.24
CA GLU A 103 -4.08 -7.40 -0.34
C GLU A 103 -3.11 -8.35 -1.04
N ASP A 104 -3.48 -8.87 -2.22
CA ASP A 104 -2.62 -9.72 -3.05
C ASP A 104 -1.32 -8.99 -3.41
N LEU A 105 -1.44 -7.71 -3.78
CA LEU A 105 -0.29 -6.87 -4.08
C LEU A 105 0.63 -6.70 -2.85
N ALA A 106 0.10 -6.50 -1.65
CA ALA A 106 0.89 -6.40 -0.44
C ALA A 106 1.65 -7.71 -0.14
N LEU A 107 1.00 -8.87 -0.34
CA LEU A 107 1.63 -10.18 -0.20
C LEU A 107 2.80 -10.40 -1.18
N GLU A 108 2.68 -9.90 -2.41
CA GLU A 108 3.78 -9.95 -3.38
C GLU A 108 4.91 -8.96 -3.03
N LEU A 109 4.55 -7.74 -2.68
CA LEU A 109 5.53 -6.69 -2.37
C LEU A 109 6.34 -6.98 -1.09
N LYS A 110 5.76 -7.64 -0.08
CA LYS A 110 6.49 -7.97 1.16
C LYS A 110 7.69 -8.89 0.94
N LYS A 111 7.78 -9.56 -0.20
CA LYS A 111 8.94 -10.37 -0.58
C LYS A 111 10.20 -9.53 -0.87
N GLN A 112 10.02 -8.24 -1.18
CA GLN A 112 11.10 -7.33 -1.59
C GLN A 112 11.20 -6.07 -0.71
N TYR A 113 10.11 -5.69 -0.05
CA TYR A 113 9.99 -4.45 0.72
C TYR A 113 9.53 -4.74 2.15
N THR A 114 9.99 -3.94 3.11
CA THR A 114 9.34 -3.90 4.42
C THR A 114 8.06 -3.09 4.30
N ILE A 115 6.91 -3.72 4.56
CA ILE A 115 5.60 -3.05 4.53
C ILE A 115 5.13 -2.83 5.95
N VAL A 116 4.76 -1.59 6.27
CA VAL A 116 4.05 -1.25 7.50
C VAL A 116 2.66 -0.74 7.10
N MET A 117 1.62 -1.47 7.48
CA MET A 117 0.24 -1.13 7.13
C MET A 117 -0.55 -0.81 8.41
N VAL A 118 -1.24 0.33 8.40
CA VAL A 118 -2.28 0.63 9.39
C VAL A 118 -3.62 0.16 8.83
N THR A 119 -4.38 -0.57 9.63
CA THR A 119 -5.74 -1.00 9.29
C THR A 119 -6.57 -1.18 10.55
N HIS A 120 -7.84 -0.84 10.49
CA HIS A 120 -8.83 -1.21 11.50
C HIS A 120 -9.55 -2.53 11.18
N ASN A 121 -9.23 -3.15 10.03
CA ASN A 121 -9.80 -4.44 9.63
C ASN A 121 -8.93 -5.59 10.15
N MET A 122 -9.36 -6.21 11.25
CA MET A 122 -8.66 -7.33 11.88
C MET A 122 -8.49 -8.54 10.95
N GLN A 123 -9.50 -8.83 10.13
CA GLN A 123 -9.43 -9.94 9.18
C GLN A 123 -8.36 -9.70 8.10
N GLN A 124 -8.22 -8.46 7.65
CA GLN A 124 -7.16 -8.06 6.74
C GLN A 124 -5.79 -8.25 7.40
N ALA A 125 -5.59 -7.70 8.61
CA ALA A 125 -4.35 -7.88 9.35
C ALA A 125 -4.00 -9.36 9.52
N ALA A 126 -4.96 -10.19 9.92
CA ALA A 126 -4.76 -11.64 10.10
C ALA A 126 -4.33 -12.36 8.81
N ARG A 127 -4.83 -11.90 7.62
CA ARG A 127 -4.52 -12.56 6.34
C ARG A 127 -3.16 -12.19 5.77
N ILE A 128 -2.72 -10.93 5.90
CA ILE A 128 -1.60 -10.43 5.10
C ILE A 128 -0.34 -10.10 5.90
N SER A 129 -0.43 -9.91 7.23
CA SER A 129 0.72 -9.51 8.03
C SER A 129 1.46 -10.70 8.64
N ASP A 130 2.77 -10.55 8.80
CA ASP A 130 3.62 -11.52 9.52
C ASP A 130 3.64 -11.18 11.02
N LYS A 131 3.65 -9.87 11.34
CA LYS A 131 3.58 -9.34 12.71
C LYS A 131 2.46 -8.32 12.82
N THR A 132 1.79 -8.32 13.97
CA THR A 132 0.73 -7.36 14.27
C THR A 132 1.04 -6.62 15.57
N ALA A 133 0.87 -5.30 15.54
CA ALA A 133 0.93 -4.44 16.70
C ALA A 133 -0.47 -3.86 16.96
N PHE A 134 -0.98 -4.05 18.16
CA PHE A 134 -2.25 -3.49 18.58
C PHE A 134 -2.03 -2.18 19.33
N PHE A 135 -2.67 -1.12 18.84
CA PHE A 135 -2.67 0.20 19.45
C PHE A 135 -4.04 0.55 19.99
N LEU A 136 -4.08 1.09 21.20
CA LEU A 136 -5.29 1.59 21.82
C LEU A 136 -5.01 2.96 22.48
N LEU A 137 -5.80 3.99 22.12
CA LEU A 137 -5.68 5.34 22.65
C LEU A 137 -4.26 5.92 22.59
N GLY A 138 -3.52 5.62 21.53
CA GLY A 138 -2.15 6.12 21.32
C GLY A 138 -1.05 5.29 22.00
N GLU A 139 -1.41 4.24 22.72
CA GLU A 139 -0.48 3.32 23.38
C GLU A 139 -0.35 2.02 22.57
N MET A 140 0.87 1.54 22.37
CA MET A 140 1.11 0.19 21.85
C MET A 140 0.88 -0.82 22.97
N VAL A 141 -0.24 -1.54 22.89
CA VAL A 141 -0.67 -2.50 23.91
C VAL A 141 0.10 -3.80 23.80
N GLU A 142 0.17 -4.35 22.59
CA GLU A 142 0.84 -5.62 22.34
C GLU A 142 1.39 -5.67 20.91
N MET A 143 2.54 -6.35 20.72
CA MET A 143 3.10 -6.66 19.42
C MET A 143 3.64 -8.08 19.43
N ASN A 144 3.25 -8.89 18.44
CA ASN A 144 3.71 -10.28 18.31
C ASN A 144 3.55 -10.76 16.86
N ASP A 145 3.93 -12.01 16.62
CA ASP A 145 3.57 -12.69 15.37
C ASP A 145 2.04 -12.70 15.24
N THR A 146 1.56 -12.48 14.04
CA THR A 146 0.13 -12.29 13.74
C THR A 146 -0.71 -13.46 14.23
N GLU A 147 -0.26 -14.70 13.99
CA GLU A 147 -0.95 -15.89 14.48
C GLU A 147 -1.13 -15.86 16.01
N THR A 148 -0.09 -15.44 16.75
CA THR A 148 -0.14 -15.36 18.22
C THR A 148 -1.13 -14.28 18.68
N ILE A 149 -1.10 -13.09 18.05
CA ILE A 149 -2.04 -11.99 18.38
C ILE A 149 -3.49 -12.45 18.22
N PHE A 150 -3.83 -13.16 17.15
CA PHE A 150 -5.21 -13.53 16.84
C PHE A 150 -5.68 -14.84 17.51
N SER A 151 -4.76 -15.71 17.94
CA SER A 151 -5.13 -16.99 18.57
C SER A 151 -4.96 -17.01 20.10
N LYS A 152 -3.93 -16.33 20.61
CA LYS A 152 -3.58 -16.34 22.03
C LYS A 152 -2.89 -15.04 22.46
N PRO A 153 -3.60 -13.91 22.43
CA PRO A 153 -3.05 -12.63 22.88
C PRO A 153 -2.66 -12.70 24.37
N LYS A 154 -1.64 -11.94 24.75
CA LYS A 154 -1.16 -11.89 26.14
C LYS A 154 -1.86 -10.81 26.95
N ASP A 155 -2.24 -9.70 26.32
CA ASP A 155 -2.94 -8.59 26.99
C ASP A 155 -4.45 -8.78 26.84
N LYS A 156 -5.16 -8.67 27.95
CA LYS A 156 -6.63 -8.79 27.96
C LYS A 156 -7.30 -7.77 27.05
N ARG A 157 -6.77 -6.56 26.93
CA ARG A 157 -7.31 -5.51 26.04
C ARG A 157 -7.26 -5.95 24.57
N THR A 158 -6.20 -6.68 24.19
CA THR A 158 -6.08 -7.27 22.85
C THR A 158 -7.13 -8.35 22.64
N ASP A 159 -7.33 -9.24 23.62
CA ASP A 159 -8.34 -10.30 23.58
C ASP A 159 -9.76 -9.73 23.47
N ASP A 160 -10.08 -8.75 24.33
CA ASP A 160 -11.37 -8.07 24.33
C ASP A 160 -11.64 -7.38 22.97
N TYR A 161 -10.61 -6.79 22.35
CA TYR A 161 -10.72 -6.19 21.02
C TYR A 161 -11.00 -7.21 19.93
N ILE A 162 -10.24 -8.29 19.89
CA ILE A 162 -10.38 -9.34 18.86
C ILE A 162 -11.71 -10.07 18.98
N THR A 163 -12.18 -10.29 20.22
CA THR A 163 -13.45 -11.00 20.48
C THR A 163 -14.68 -10.09 20.46
N GLY A 164 -14.51 -8.78 20.23
CA GLY A 164 -15.62 -7.82 20.19
C GLY A 164 -16.24 -7.55 21.56
N ARG A 165 -15.53 -7.82 22.64
CA ARG A 165 -16.00 -7.65 24.03
C ARG A 165 -15.65 -6.28 24.63
N PHE A 166 -15.59 -5.24 23.80
CA PHE A 166 -15.48 -3.89 24.31
C PHE A 166 -16.78 -3.48 25.00
N GLY A 167 -16.77 -3.41 26.30
CA GLY A 167 -17.81 -2.89 27.15
C GLY A 167 -17.20 -2.06 28.25
#